data_ccce215781c0ba4cfdbc2a2113e0e98f
#
_entry.id   ccce215781c0ba4cfdbc2a2113e0e98f
#
_cell.length_a   1.000
_cell.length_b   1.000
_cell.length_c   1.000
_cell.angle_alpha   90.00
_cell.angle_beta   90.00
_cell.angle_gamma   90.00
#
_symmetry.space_group_name_H-M   'P 1'
#
loop_
_entity.id
_entity.type
_entity.pdbx_description
1 polymer ?
#
loop_
_entity_poly.entity_id
_entity_poly.type
_entity_poly.pdbx_seq_one_letter_code
_entity_poly.pdbx_strand_id
1 'polypeptide(L)'
;LFNQVCESIQLPISQAVACNTIDEVIAAADLIGSWPILVRPAFTLGGLGGGTARDMGELVEISQLGLRNSRISQVLIEESILGWQELEYEVMRDEADNATIVCTMENIDPMGVHTGESTVVAPLQSFSDADHQRLRNQALALIRALNIKGGCNVQFAFNQFTGEIRVIEVNPRVSRSSALASKATGYPIARMAAKIAVGYTLDELPNPITGDGTTAAFEPTLDYCVVKIPRWPFDKFRTADRTLGTSMKSTGEVMAIGRNFEEAFLKAWASLEQGCAHPRPLTRA
;
A
#
# COMPACT_ATOMS: atom_id res chain seq x y z
N LEU A 1 18.72 4.92 6.60
CA LEU A 1 18.78 5.57 5.30
C LEU A 1 17.39 6.09 4.88
N PHE A 2 16.33 5.26 4.83
CA PHE A 2 14.98 5.68 4.42
C PHE A 2 14.44 6.82 5.29
N ASN A 3 14.45 6.69 6.61
CA ASN A 3 14.01 7.72 7.55
C ASN A 3 14.77 9.05 7.34
N GLN A 4 16.09 8.99 7.16
CA GLN A 4 16.91 10.16 6.91
C GLN A 4 16.53 10.88 5.60
N VAL A 5 16.18 10.12 4.56
CA VAL A 5 15.69 10.70 3.30
C VAL A 5 14.34 11.37 3.53
N CYS A 6 13.39 10.71 4.20
CA CYS A 6 12.08 11.28 4.52
C CYS A 6 12.22 12.58 5.35
N GLU A 7 13.08 12.56 6.37
CA GLU A 7 13.40 13.76 7.20
C GLU A 7 13.97 14.90 6.35
N SER A 8 14.89 14.59 5.42
CA SER A 8 15.52 15.61 4.56
C SER A 8 14.55 16.35 3.65
N ILE A 9 13.44 15.71 3.30
CA ILE A 9 12.36 16.29 2.48
C ILE A 9 11.12 16.63 3.30
N GLN A 10 11.22 16.62 4.63
CA GLN A 10 10.14 16.93 5.57
C GLN A 10 8.89 16.05 5.37
N LEU A 11 9.10 14.79 5.01
CA LEU A 11 8.02 13.83 4.78
C LEU A 11 7.74 13.05 6.06
N PRO A 12 6.52 13.12 6.62
CA PRO A 12 6.21 12.45 7.87
C PRO A 12 6.24 10.92 7.73
N ILE A 13 6.89 10.27 8.69
CA ILE A 13 6.92 8.82 8.88
C ILE A 13 6.44 8.48 10.29
N SER A 14 6.02 7.24 10.53
CA SER A 14 5.75 6.78 11.88
C SER A 14 7.03 6.77 12.71
N GLN A 15 6.92 7.14 13.98
CA GLN A 15 8.02 7.01 14.91
C GLN A 15 8.38 5.53 15.09
N ALA A 16 9.64 5.19 14.94
CA ALA A 16 10.09 3.82 14.98
C ALA A 16 11.48 3.68 15.59
N VAL A 17 11.68 2.64 16.40
CA VAL A 17 12.95 2.32 17.07
C VAL A 17 13.33 0.88 16.78
N ALA A 18 14.55 0.67 16.28
CA ALA A 18 15.09 -0.67 16.10
C ALA A 18 15.67 -1.18 17.43
N CYS A 19 15.24 -2.38 17.87
CA CYS A 19 15.57 -2.98 19.15
C CYS A 19 16.10 -4.39 18.96
N ASN A 20 17.17 -4.74 19.70
CA ASN A 20 17.78 -6.05 19.68
C ASN A 20 17.57 -6.82 21.00
N THR A 21 17.11 -6.13 22.04
CA THR A 21 16.84 -6.69 23.37
C THR A 21 15.47 -6.26 23.88
N ILE A 22 14.95 -6.98 24.87
CA ILE A 22 13.65 -6.62 25.50
C ILE A 22 13.76 -5.32 26.29
N ASP A 23 14.88 -5.03 26.90
CA ASP A 23 15.10 -3.76 27.62
C ASP A 23 15.03 -2.57 26.65
N GLU A 24 15.61 -2.70 25.46
CA GLU A 24 15.47 -1.69 24.39
C GLU A 24 14.03 -1.55 23.91
N VAL A 25 13.27 -2.65 23.82
CA VAL A 25 11.85 -2.64 23.44
C VAL A 25 11.02 -1.86 24.46
N ILE A 26 11.24 -2.06 25.76
CA ILE A 26 10.55 -1.35 26.83
C ILE A 26 10.87 0.16 26.75
N ALA A 27 12.14 0.49 26.60
CA ALA A 27 12.57 1.90 26.47
C ALA A 27 11.99 2.56 25.20
N ALA A 28 11.88 1.80 24.10
CA ALA A 28 11.25 2.29 22.87
C ALA A 28 9.74 2.56 23.04
N ALA A 29 9.03 1.73 23.80
CA ALA A 29 7.62 1.95 24.10
C ALA A 29 7.40 3.24 24.93
N ASP A 30 8.26 3.49 25.89
CA ASP A 30 8.23 4.73 26.69
C ASP A 30 8.49 5.96 25.81
N LEU A 31 9.40 5.86 24.84
CA LEU A 31 9.71 6.93 23.89
C LEU A 31 8.53 7.20 22.94
N ILE A 32 7.85 6.17 22.45
CA ILE A 32 6.67 6.30 21.58
C ILE A 32 5.50 6.88 22.36
N GLY A 33 5.31 6.49 23.61
CA GLY A 33 4.36 7.07 24.56
C GLY A 33 2.87 6.88 24.20
N SER A 34 2.55 6.08 23.20
CA SER A 34 1.18 5.82 22.75
C SER A 34 0.93 4.34 22.48
N TRP A 35 -0.31 3.90 22.69
CA TRP A 35 -0.77 2.53 22.40
C TRP A 35 -1.91 2.57 21.39
N PRO A 36 -2.08 1.51 20.57
CA PRO A 36 -1.24 0.31 20.47
C PRO A 36 0.12 0.57 19.81
N ILE A 37 1.05 -0.39 19.96
CA ILE A 37 2.40 -0.37 19.35
C ILE A 37 2.51 -1.52 18.36
N LEU A 38 3.10 -1.26 17.20
CA LEU A 38 3.37 -2.26 16.18
C LEU A 38 4.79 -2.82 16.35
N VAL A 39 4.89 -4.16 16.32
CA VAL A 39 6.17 -4.89 16.36
C VAL A 39 6.41 -5.53 15.00
N ARG A 40 7.51 -5.18 14.34
CA ARG A 40 7.93 -5.77 13.05
C ARG A 40 9.31 -6.41 13.15
N PRO A 41 9.42 -7.73 13.05
CA PRO A 41 10.73 -8.40 13.01
C PRO A 41 11.48 -8.04 11.72
N ALA A 42 12.77 -7.74 11.87
CA ALA A 42 13.61 -7.43 10.72
C ALA A 42 13.88 -8.69 9.88
N PHE A 43 13.88 -8.54 8.55
CA PHE A 43 14.17 -9.58 7.56
C PHE A 43 13.27 -10.83 7.66
N THR A 44 12.00 -10.66 8.00
CA THR A 44 10.98 -11.72 7.92
C THR A 44 10.06 -11.50 6.72
N LEU A 45 9.39 -12.58 6.27
CA LEU A 45 8.43 -12.53 5.18
C LEU A 45 6.99 -12.69 5.71
N GLY A 46 6.05 -11.95 5.13
CA GLY A 46 4.62 -12.12 5.41
C GLY A 46 4.20 -11.79 6.83
N GLY A 47 4.92 -10.94 7.55
CA GLY A 47 4.57 -10.52 8.92
C GLY A 47 4.86 -11.56 10.00
N LEU A 48 5.66 -12.61 9.69
CA LEU A 48 5.97 -13.68 10.63
C LEU A 48 6.64 -13.15 11.90
N GLY A 49 6.04 -13.44 13.07
CA GLY A 49 6.55 -13.05 14.38
C GLY A 49 6.31 -11.57 14.74
N GLY A 50 5.62 -10.82 13.87
CA GLY A 50 5.15 -9.46 14.15
C GLY A 50 3.73 -9.44 14.69
N GLY A 51 3.31 -8.28 15.19
CA GLY A 51 1.96 -8.09 15.70
C GLY A 51 1.76 -6.70 16.28
N THR A 52 0.54 -6.47 16.77
CA THR A 52 0.16 -5.22 17.42
C THR A 52 -0.04 -5.48 18.91
N ALA A 53 0.70 -4.78 19.74
CA ALA A 53 0.62 -4.85 21.19
C ALA A 53 -0.28 -3.74 21.73
N ARG A 54 -1.18 -4.07 22.64
CA ARG A 54 -2.11 -3.12 23.27
C ARG A 54 -1.62 -2.66 24.64
N ASP A 55 -0.71 -3.42 25.21
CA ASP A 55 -0.08 -3.13 26.48
C ASP A 55 1.36 -3.66 26.53
N MET A 56 2.06 -3.39 27.64
CA MET A 56 3.46 -3.79 27.82
C MET A 56 3.63 -5.31 27.87
N GLY A 57 2.65 -6.08 28.40
CA GLY A 57 2.71 -7.55 28.45
C GLY A 57 2.70 -8.15 27.05
N GLU A 58 1.71 -7.75 26.22
CA GLU A 58 1.63 -8.16 24.81
C GLU A 58 2.89 -7.72 24.04
N LEU A 59 3.41 -6.52 24.31
CA LEU A 59 4.60 -6.01 23.65
C LEU A 59 5.82 -6.91 23.89
N VAL A 60 6.06 -7.29 25.14
CA VAL A 60 7.17 -8.17 25.50
C VAL A 60 7.02 -9.55 24.85
N GLU A 61 5.82 -10.14 24.90
CA GLU A 61 5.55 -11.45 24.30
C GLU A 61 5.78 -11.46 22.78
N ILE A 62 5.18 -10.51 22.07
CA ILE A 62 5.31 -10.40 20.62
C ILE A 62 6.77 -10.12 20.24
N SER A 63 7.45 -9.24 20.98
CA SER A 63 8.84 -8.87 20.70
C SER A 63 9.80 -10.04 20.93
N GLN A 64 9.58 -10.87 21.96
CA GLN A 64 10.36 -12.10 22.16
C GLN A 64 10.23 -13.06 20.96
N LEU A 65 9.00 -13.24 20.46
CA LEU A 65 8.76 -14.05 19.28
C LEU A 65 9.41 -13.42 18.04
N GLY A 66 9.29 -12.11 17.87
CA GLY A 66 9.89 -11.35 16.78
C GLY A 66 11.42 -11.46 16.75
N LEU A 67 12.08 -11.26 17.89
CA LEU A 67 13.53 -11.39 18.02
C LEU A 67 14.03 -12.79 17.65
N ARG A 68 13.28 -13.85 18.02
CA ARG A 68 13.63 -15.25 17.66
C ARG A 68 13.45 -15.52 16.16
N ASN A 69 12.46 -14.92 15.53
CA ASN A 69 12.17 -15.11 14.10
C ASN A 69 13.04 -14.25 13.19
N SER A 70 13.58 -13.16 13.70
CA SER A 70 14.48 -12.29 12.94
C SER A 70 15.86 -12.93 12.78
N ARG A 71 16.35 -12.96 11.53
CA ARG A 71 17.69 -13.52 11.23
C ARG A 71 18.84 -12.76 11.88
N ILE A 72 18.61 -11.52 12.27
CA ILE A 72 19.59 -10.64 12.91
C ILE A 72 19.21 -10.31 14.37
N SER A 73 18.20 -11.03 14.92
CA SER A 73 17.67 -10.78 16.28
C SER A 73 17.31 -9.32 16.51
N GLN A 74 16.54 -8.74 15.58
CA GLN A 74 16.12 -7.34 15.65
C GLN A 74 14.62 -7.22 15.36
N VAL A 75 13.94 -6.37 16.13
CA VAL A 75 12.56 -5.93 15.89
C VAL A 75 12.53 -4.42 15.75
N LEU A 76 11.59 -3.93 14.96
CA LEU A 76 11.24 -2.53 14.87
C LEU A 76 9.97 -2.30 15.71
N ILE A 77 10.05 -1.39 16.65
CA ILE A 77 8.95 -0.95 17.51
C ILE A 77 8.44 0.36 16.95
N GLU A 78 7.19 0.39 16.52
CA GLU A 78 6.63 1.52 15.75
C GLU A 78 5.35 2.06 16.36
N GLU A 79 5.18 3.38 16.26
CA GLU A 79 3.90 4.04 16.45
C GLU A 79 2.83 3.39 15.58
N SER A 80 1.70 3.05 16.18
CA SER A 80 0.61 2.42 15.45
C SER A 80 -0.24 3.44 14.72
N ILE A 81 -0.48 3.17 13.46
CA ILE A 81 -1.41 3.89 12.58
C ILE A 81 -2.62 3.04 12.23
N LEU A 82 -2.98 2.08 13.10
CA LEU A 82 -4.15 1.25 12.92
C LEU A 82 -5.42 2.08 12.77
N GLY A 83 -6.25 1.69 11.82
CA GLY A 83 -7.51 2.39 11.52
C GLY A 83 -7.36 3.63 10.64
N TRP A 84 -6.13 4.06 10.31
CA TRP A 84 -5.93 5.08 9.30
C TRP A 84 -6.26 4.52 7.91
N GLN A 85 -6.57 5.38 6.98
CA GLN A 85 -6.82 4.99 5.59
C GLN A 85 -5.51 4.76 4.85
N GLU A 86 -5.43 3.66 4.11
CA GLU A 86 -4.26 3.34 3.27
C GLU A 86 -4.49 3.78 1.83
N LEU A 87 -3.45 4.37 1.25
CA LEU A 87 -3.44 4.89 -0.11
C LEU A 87 -2.19 4.45 -0.84
N GLU A 88 -2.34 4.20 -2.13
CA GLU A 88 -1.23 3.81 -3.00
C GLU A 88 -1.12 4.73 -4.21
N TYR A 89 0.10 5.10 -4.54
CA TYR A 89 0.46 5.87 -5.73
C TYR A 89 1.42 5.05 -6.58
N GLU A 90 1.00 4.69 -7.78
CA GLU A 90 1.88 4.09 -8.78
C GLU A 90 2.54 5.19 -9.59
N VAL A 91 3.86 5.25 -9.52
CA VAL A 91 4.67 6.34 -10.06
C VAL A 91 5.65 5.79 -11.06
N MET A 92 5.87 6.54 -12.15
CA MET A 92 6.96 6.29 -13.10
C MET A 92 7.91 7.49 -13.12
N ARG A 93 9.22 7.22 -13.16
CA ARG A 93 10.25 8.26 -13.31
C ARG A 93 11.41 7.73 -14.17
N ASP A 94 11.94 8.61 -15.03
CA ASP A 94 13.09 8.29 -15.90
C ASP A 94 14.38 9.00 -15.45
N GLU A 95 15.44 8.85 -16.24
CA GLU A 95 16.75 9.47 -16.00
C GLU A 95 16.74 10.99 -16.18
N ALA A 96 15.89 11.52 -17.06
CA ALA A 96 15.75 12.95 -17.31
C ALA A 96 14.84 13.68 -16.29
N ASP A 97 14.43 12.96 -15.22
CA ASP A 97 13.52 13.44 -14.16
C ASP A 97 12.08 13.70 -14.65
N ASN A 98 11.68 13.20 -15.81
CA ASN A 98 10.26 13.13 -16.13
C ASN A 98 9.61 12.15 -15.15
N ALA A 99 8.57 12.61 -14.46
CA ALA A 99 7.87 11.80 -13.47
C ALA A 99 6.35 11.97 -13.59
N THR A 100 5.62 10.87 -13.50
CA THR A 100 4.17 10.84 -13.68
C THR A 100 3.52 9.90 -12.67
N ILE A 101 2.32 10.27 -12.18
CA ILE A 101 1.47 9.37 -11.40
C ILE A 101 0.61 8.59 -12.39
N VAL A 102 0.85 7.29 -12.48
CA VAL A 102 0.11 6.41 -13.39
C VAL A 102 -1.29 6.11 -12.86
N CYS A 103 -1.39 5.87 -11.57
CA CYS A 103 -2.64 5.53 -10.92
C CYS A 103 -2.59 5.85 -9.43
N THR A 104 -3.73 6.25 -8.90
CA THR A 104 -3.97 6.39 -7.46
C THR A 104 -4.98 5.35 -7.03
N MET A 105 -4.78 4.76 -5.87
CA MET A 105 -5.63 3.71 -5.34
C MET A 105 -5.91 3.95 -3.87
N GLU A 106 -7.14 3.65 -3.46
CA GLU A 106 -7.62 3.76 -2.10
C GLU A 106 -7.99 2.37 -1.59
N ASN A 107 -7.45 1.97 -0.45
CA ASN A 107 -7.83 0.74 0.22
C ASN A 107 -9.09 0.99 1.06
N ILE A 108 -10.13 0.18 0.83
CA ILE A 108 -11.39 0.27 1.60
C ILE A 108 -11.19 -0.25 3.02
N ASP A 109 -10.34 -1.26 3.17
CA ASP A 109 -9.96 -1.79 4.47
C ASP A 109 -8.91 -0.88 5.11
N PRO A 110 -9.03 -0.58 6.42
CA PRO A 110 -8.11 0.33 7.08
C PRO A 110 -6.72 -0.27 7.29
N MET A 111 -5.76 0.57 7.65
CA MET A 111 -4.44 0.13 8.10
C MET A 111 -4.54 -0.94 9.19
N GLY A 112 -3.73 -1.98 9.06
CA GLY A 112 -3.78 -3.21 9.87
C GLY A 112 -4.21 -4.43 9.07
N VAL A 113 -4.87 -4.24 7.93
CA VAL A 113 -5.10 -5.28 6.92
C VAL A 113 -3.99 -5.20 5.88
N HIS A 114 -3.39 -6.35 5.52
CA HIS A 114 -2.35 -6.37 4.48
C HIS A 114 -2.92 -5.85 3.15
N THR A 115 -2.21 -4.97 2.46
CA THR A 115 -2.64 -4.35 1.18
C THR A 115 -3.15 -5.38 0.16
N GLY A 116 -2.51 -6.56 0.09
CA GLY A 116 -2.95 -7.67 -0.77
C GLY A 116 -4.31 -8.25 -0.40
N GLU A 117 -4.76 -8.07 0.84
CA GLU A 117 -6.05 -8.54 1.36
C GLU A 117 -7.15 -7.49 1.28
N SER A 118 -6.80 -6.23 1.01
CA SER A 118 -7.75 -5.13 0.97
C SER A 118 -8.56 -5.12 -0.32
N THR A 119 -9.83 -4.72 -0.21
CA THR A 119 -10.59 -4.24 -1.36
C THR A 119 -10.04 -2.87 -1.75
N VAL A 120 -9.73 -2.68 -3.04
CA VAL A 120 -9.08 -1.46 -3.54
C VAL A 120 -9.94 -0.81 -4.61
N VAL A 121 -10.03 0.50 -4.57
CA VAL A 121 -10.69 1.32 -5.59
C VAL A 121 -9.70 2.26 -6.27
N ALA A 122 -9.84 2.44 -7.57
CA ALA A 122 -9.10 3.41 -8.38
C ALA A 122 -10.08 4.19 -9.28
N PRO A 123 -9.88 5.51 -9.46
CA PRO A 123 -9.00 6.40 -8.69
C PRO A 123 -9.50 6.61 -7.26
N LEU A 124 -8.79 7.42 -6.45
CA LEU A 124 -9.23 7.83 -5.11
C LEU A 124 -10.66 8.38 -5.15
N GLN A 125 -11.51 7.95 -4.19
CA GLN A 125 -12.93 8.31 -4.14
C GLN A 125 -13.27 9.28 -3.01
N SER A 126 -12.61 9.14 -1.85
CA SER A 126 -12.98 9.84 -0.62
C SER A 126 -12.06 11.02 -0.26
N PHE A 127 -11.20 11.47 -1.19
CA PHE A 127 -10.22 12.51 -0.96
C PHE A 127 -10.57 13.81 -1.68
N SER A 128 -10.27 14.94 -1.05
CA SER A 128 -10.30 16.23 -1.71
C SER A 128 -9.17 16.33 -2.74
N ASP A 129 -9.37 17.17 -3.77
CA ASP A 129 -8.29 17.46 -4.73
C ASP A 129 -7.05 18.03 -4.05
N ALA A 130 -7.22 18.85 -3.02
CA ALA A 130 -6.12 19.41 -2.24
C ALA A 130 -5.27 18.32 -1.56
N ASP A 131 -5.90 17.32 -0.94
CA ASP A 131 -5.22 16.19 -0.33
C ASP A 131 -4.55 15.32 -1.38
N HIS A 132 -5.23 15.06 -2.49
CA HIS A 132 -4.67 14.33 -3.61
C HIS A 132 -3.40 15.02 -4.15
N GLN A 133 -3.42 16.33 -4.39
CA GLN A 133 -2.25 17.07 -4.87
C GLN A 133 -1.12 17.07 -3.83
N ARG A 134 -1.44 17.15 -2.54
CA ARG A 134 -0.44 17.07 -1.47
C ARG A 134 0.27 15.70 -1.47
N LEU A 135 -0.49 14.61 -1.53
CA LEU A 135 0.03 13.23 -1.58
C LEU A 135 0.83 12.99 -2.86
N ARG A 136 0.32 13.47 -4.01
CA ARG A 136 1.01 13.42 -5.30
C ARG A 136 2.38 14.08 -5.23
N ASN A 137 2.45 15.29 -4.71
CA ASN A 137 3.70 16.04 -4.60
C ASN A 137 4.68 15.33 -3.65
N GLN A 138 4.20 14.75 -2.55
CA GLN A 138 5.02 13.96 -1.63
C GLN A 138 5.55 12.69 -2.29
N ALA A 139 4.73 11.97 -3.05
CA ALA A 139 5.17 10.78 -3.80
C ALA A 139 6.29 11.13 -4.79
N LEU A 140 6.12 12.20 -5.57
CA LEU A 140 7.12 12.67 -6.52
C LEU A 140 8.42 13.14 -5.84
N ALA A 141 8.32 13.87 -4.73
CA ALA A 141 9.48 14.30 -3.95
C ALA A 141 10.27 13.10 -3.41
N LEU A 142 9.55 12.10 -2.90
CA LEU A 142 10.15 10.90 -2.31
C LEU A 142 10.92 10.06 -3.35
N ILE A 143 10.33 9.79 -4.52
CA ILE A 143 11.02 9.01 -5.56
C ILE A 143 12.23 9.72 -6.12
N ARG A 144 12.21 11.07 -6.18
CA ARG A 144 13.36 11.90 -6.56
C ARG A 144 14.48 11.82 -5.51
N ALA A 145 14.12 12.00 -4.24
CA ALA A 145 15.10 11.95 -3.13
C ALA A 145 15.77 10.57 -3.00
N LEU A 146 15.01 9.49 -3.28
CA LEU A 146 15.53 8.12 -3.32
C LEU A 146 16.23 7.78 -4.63
N ASN A 147 16.25 8.68 -5.62
CA ASN A 147 16.79 8.47 -6.96
C ASN A 147 16.26 7.20 -7.65
N ILE A 148 14.97 6.92 -7.47
CA ILE A 148 14.30 5.77 -8.09
C ILE A 148 14.04 6.08 -9.55
N LYS A 149 14.31 5.11 -10.44
CA LYS A 149 14.04 5.14 -11.88
C LYS A 149 13.20 3.91 -12.26
N GLY A 150 12.28 4.07 -13.19
CA GLY A 150 11.30 3.05 -13.55
C GLY A 150 10.01 3.16 -12.75
N GLY A 151 9.33 2.03 -12.54
CA GLY A 151 8.08 1.95 -11.79
C GLY A 151 8.30 1.85 -10.29
N CYS A 152 7.48 2.55 -9.53
CA CYS A 152 7.53 2.55 -8.08
C CYS A 152 6.13 2.68 -7.49
N ASN A 153 5.85 1.90 -6.46
CA ASN A 153 4.64 2.04 -5.64
C ASN A 153 5.01 2.77 -4.34
N VAL A 154 4.27 3.83 -4.01
CA VAL A 154 4.39 4.58 -2.76
C VAL A 154 3.12 4.40 -1.96
N GLN A 155 3.23 3.95 -0.72
CA GLN A 155 2.11 3.73 0.18
C GLN A 155 2.10 4.79 1.28
N PHE A 156 0.90 5.34 1.51
CA PHE A 156 0.64 6.34 2.53
C PHE A 156 -0.45 5.86 3.48
N ALA A 157 -0.35 6.27 4.73
CA ALA A 157 -1.46 6.29 5.67
C ALA A 157 -1.96 7.72 5.83
N PHE A 158 -3.27 7.87 5.86
CA PHE A 158 -3.96 9.14 6.03
C PHE A 158 -4.93 9.07 7.20
N ASN A 159 -4.80 10.01 8.12
CA ASN A 159 -5.75 10.16 9.22
C ASN A 159 -6.91 11.06 8.76
N GLN A 160 -8.08 10.49 8.58
CA GLN A 160 -9.27 11.22 8.11
C GLN A 160 -9.75 12.32 9.07
N PHE A 161 -9.39 12.22 10.37
CA PHE A 161 -9.84 13.15 11.38
C PHE A 161 -8.91 14.35 11.54
N THR A 162 -7.59 14.13 11.39
CA THR A 162 -6.58 15.18 11.59
C THR A 162 -5.99 15.70 10.30
N GLY A 163 -6.15 14.97 9.19
CA GLY A 163 -5.51 15.27 7.90
C GLY A 163 -4.01 14.94 7.88
N GLU A 164 -3.51 14.23 8.90
CA GLU A 164 -2.11 13.80 8.94
C GLU A 164 -1.82 12.71 7.92
N ILE A 165 -0.61 12.76 7.37
CA ILE A 165 -0.08 11.77 6.44
C ILE A 165 1.13 11.10 7.07
N ARG A 166 1.31 9.80 6.83
CA ARG A 166 2.56 9.08 7.09
C ARG A 166 2.93 8.28 5.84
N VAL A 167 4.19 8.29 5.45
CA VAL A 167 4.70 7.33 4.46
C VAL A 167 4.89 6.00 5.15
N ILE A 168 4.33 4.96 4.53
CA ILE A 168 4.42 3.59 5.05
C ILE A 168 5.60 2.87 4.42
N GLU A 169 5.61 2.88 3.08
CA GLU A 169 6.49 2.01 2.31
C GLU A 169 6.70 2.56 0.91
N VAL A 170 7.90 2.30 0.37
CA VAL A 170 8.24 2.56 -1.03
C VAL A 170 8.75 1.26 -1.64
N ASN A 171 8.11 0.85 -2.71
CA ASN A 171 8.44 -0.37 -3.44
C ASN A 171 9.02 0.00 -4.82
N PRO A 172 10.36 0.09 -4.99
CA PRO A 172 10.99 0.49 -6.26
C PRO A 172 11.04 -0.69 -7.24
N ARG A 173 9.89 -1.22 -7.55
CA ARG A 173 9.70 -2.38 -8.44
C ARG A 173 8.28 -2.41 -8.97
N VAL A 174 8.07 -3.13 -10.06
CA VAL A 174 6.73 -3.52 -10.51
C VAL A 174 6.15 -4.55 -9.54
N SER A 175 4.91 -4.37 -9.13
CA SER A 175 4.20 -5.14 -8.11
C SER A 175 2.82 -5.61 -8.60
N ARG A 176 2.05 -6.24 -7.73
CA ARG A 176 0.64 -6.58 -8.03
C ARG A 176 -0.22 -5.33 -8.21
N SER A 177 0.00 -4.30 -7.40
CA SER A 177 -0.67 -3.01 -7.55
C SER A 177 -0.34 -2.35 -8.88
N SER A 178 0.90 -2.48 -9.38
CA SER A 178 1.28 -2.01 -10.73
C SER A 178 0.52 -2.75 -11.83
N ALA A 179 0.25 -4.05 -11.65
CA ALA A 179 -0.57 -4.82 -12.60
C ALA A 179 -2.04 -4.37 -12.58
N LEU A 180 -2.59 -4.10 -11.39
CA LEU A 180 -3.93 -3.53 -11.22
C LEU A 180 -4.00 -2.14 -11.87
N ALA A 181 -3.04 -1.26 -11.56
CA ALA A 181 -2.95 0.08 -12.13
C ALA A 181 -2.86 0.05 -13.65
N SER A 182 -2.05 -0.85 -14.22
CA SER A 182 -1.94 -1.02 -15.67
C SER A 182 -3.26 -1.44 -16.31
N LYS A 183 -4.02 -2.33 -15.68
CA LYS A 183 -5.34 -2.74 -16.17
C LYS A 183 -6.38 -1.62 -16.01
N ALA A 184 -6.32 -0.89 -14.89
CA ALA A 184 -7.24 0.19 -14.61
C ALA A 184 -7.08 1.36 -15.58
N THR A 185 -5.84 1.73 -15.89
CA THR A 185 -5.54 2.93 -16.69
C THR A 185 -5.26 2.64 -18.16
N GLY A 186 -4.93 1.37 -18.50
CA GLY A 186 -4.39 1.03 -19.81
C GLY A 186 -2.89 1.37 -19.98
N TYR A 187 -2.27 2.07 -19.02
CA TYR A 187 -0.86 2.44 -19.06
C TYR A 187 0.03 1.22 -18.75
N PRO A 188 0.89 0.76 -19.68
CA PRO A 188 1.63 -0.48 -19.52
C PRO A 188 2.90 -0.28 -18.68
N ILE A 189 2.77 -0.17 -17.37
CA ILE A 189 3.85 0.15 -16.41
C ILE A 189 5.08 -0.71 -16.63
N ALA A 190 4.92 -2.04 -16.72
CA ALA A 190 6.04 -2.96 -16.88
C ALA A 190 6.80 -2.73 -18.19
N ARG A 191 6.10 -2.46 -19.28
CA ARG A 191 6.70 -2.14 -20.59
C ARG A 191 7.48 -0.82 -20.54
N MET A 192 6.90 0.21 -19.92
CA MET A 192 7.57 1.50 -19.78
C MET A 192 8.78 1.40 -18.85
N ALA A 193 8.66 0.71 -17.71
CA ALA A 193 9.78 0.45 -16.82
C ALA A 193 10.93 -0.28 -17.51
N ALA A 194 10.65 -1.27 -18.34
CA ALA A 194 11.68 -1.97 -19.13
C ALA A 194 12.38 -1.05 -20.13
N LYS A 195 11.66 -0.15 -20.79
CA LYS A 195 12.24 0.82 -21.70
C LYS A 195 13.09 1.87 -20.98
N ILE A 196 12.64 2.36 -19.85
CA ILE A 196 13.42 3.26 -18.99
C ILE A 196 14.72 2.59 -18.54
N ALA A 197 14.67 1.31 -18.17
CA ALA A 197 15.85 0.55 -17.74
C ALA A 197 16.94 0.42 -18.84
N VAL A 198 16.58 0.54 -20.12
CA VAL A 198 17.52 0.55 -21.24
C VAL A 198 17.82 1.95 -21.79
N GLY A 199 17.42 3.00 -21.04
CA GLY A 199 17.84 4.38 -21.29
C GLY A 199 16.86 5.27 -22.03
N TYR A 200 15.62 4.82 -22.32
CA TYR A 200 14.59 5.72 -22.86
C TYR A 200 14.03 6.64 -21.80
N THR A 201 13.64 7.83 -22.21
CA THR A 201 12.90 8.78 -21.37
C THR A 201 11.41 8.74 -21.68
N LEU A 202 10.56 9.18 -20.71
CA LEU A 202 9.11 9.10 -20.85
C LEU A 202 8.57 9.99 -21.98
N ASP A 203 9.23 11.08 -22.28
CA ASP A 203 8.90 11.99 -23.38
C ASP A 203 9.27 11.46 -24.76
N GLU A 204 10.23 10.53 -24.84
CA GLU A 204 10.59 9.81 -26.08
C GLU A 204 9.63 8.66 -26.40
N LEU A 205 8.89 8.18 -25.41
CA LEU A 205 8.01 7.03 -25.54
C LEU A 205 6.59 7.48 -25.92
N PRO A 206 5.98 6.90 -26.98
CA PRO A 206 4.60 7.20 -27.29
C PRO A 206 3.67 6.64 -26.20
N ASN A 207 2.60 7.40 -25.90
CA ASN A 207 1.55 6.96 -24.99
C ASN A 207 0.64 5.94 -25.71
N PRO A 208 0.62 4.66 -25.29
CA PRO A 208 -0.16 3.64 -25.99
C PRO A 208 -1.67 3.75 -25.78
N ILE A 209 -2.13 4.60 -24.84
CA ILE A 209 -3.55 4.79 -24.51
C ILE A 209 -4.18 5.81 -25.46
N THR A 210 -3.49 6.94 -25.66
CA THR A 210 -4.02 8.09 -26.42
C THR A 210 -3.62 8.07 -27.87
N GLY A 211 -2.74 7.17 -28.28
CA GLY A 211 -2.25 7.08 -29.65
C GLY A 211 -1.25 8.17 -30.02
N ASP A 212 -1.27 8.57 -31.30
CA ASP A 212 -0.31 9.52 -31.83
C ASP A 212 -0.52 10.93 -31.25
N GLY A 213 0.56 11.55 -30.82
CA GLY A 213 0.62 12.95 -30.39
C GLY A 213 0.80 13.19 -28.89
N THR A 214 0.78 12.16 -28.05
CA THR A 214 1.12 12.26 -26.62
C THR A 214 2.24 11.30 -26.24
N THR A 215 2.97 11.63 -25.17
CA THR A 215 4.07 10.81 -24.66
C THR A 215 3.68 10.07 -23.40
N ALA A 216 4.51 9.10 -23.01
CA ALA A 216 4.33 8.33 -21.78
C ALA A 216 4.51 9.18 -20.50
N ALA A 217 4.96 10.42 -20.61
CA ALA A 217 5.03 11.38 -19.50
C ALA A 217 3.66 11.97 -19.12
N PHE A 218 2.60 11.69 -19.89
CA PHE A 218 1.27 12.20 -19.64
C PHE A 218 0.54 11.35 -18.58
N GLU A 219 0.03 11.97 -17.53
CA GLU A 219 -0.69 11.26 -16.46
C GLU A 219 -2.06 10.77 -16.94
N PRO A 220 -2.39 9.48 -16.75
CA PRO A 220 -3.72 8.97 -17.02
C PRO A 220 -4.76 9.63 -16.11
N THR A 221 -5.92 9.96 -16.69
CA THR A 221 -7.10 10.45 -15.95
C THR A 221 -8.26 9.49 -16.20
N LEU A 222 -8.88 8.98 -15.13
CA LEU A 222 -9.98 8.03 -15.20
C LEU A 222 -11.31 8.75 -14.96
N ASP A 223 -12.26 8.54 -15.87
CA ASP A 223 -13.66 8.95 -15.74
C ASP A 223 -14.61 7.80 -15.39
N TYR A 224 -14.05 6.69 -14.93
CA TYR A 224 -14.73 5.49 -14.46
C TYR A 224 -14.08 4.99 -13.15
N CYS A 225 -14.78 4.11 -12.47
CA CYS A 225 -14.32 3.52 -11.23
C CYS A 225 -13.88 2.06 -11.46
N VAL A 226 -12.77 1.68 -10.86
CA VAL A 226 -12.23 0.31 -10.89
C VAL A 226 -12.17 -0.23 -9.49
N VAL A 227 -12.74 -1.42 -9.25
CA VAL A 227 -12.69 -2.09 -7.94
C VAL A 227 -11.99 -3.42 -8.08
N LYS A 228 -11.03 -3.68 -7.18
CA LYS A 228 -10.37 -4.98 -6.98
C LYS A 228 -10.88 -5.59 -5.69
N ILE A 229 -11.29 -6.86 -5.72
CA ILE A 229 -11.65 -7.63 -4.52
C ILE A 229 -10.80 -8.89 -4.46
N PRO A 230 -10.12 -9.19 -3.34
CA PRO A 230 -9.36 -10.41 -3.15
C PRO A 230 -10.27 -11.65 -3.07
N ARG A 231 -9.75 -12.80 -3.47
CA ARG A 231 -10.40 -14.11 -3.31
C ARG A 231 -9.81 -14.83 -2.09
N TRP A 232 -10.60 -14.95 -1.04
CA TRP A 232 -10.22 -15.69 0.16
C TRP A 232 -10.80 -17.12 0.07
N PRO A 233 -9.96 -18.19 0.08
CA PRO A 233 -10.39 -19.56 -0.09
C PRO A 233 -10.87 -20.21 1.22
N PHE A 234 -11.61 -19.48 2.07
CA PHE A 234 -12.12 -19.98 3.35
C PHE A 234 -13.18 -21.09 3.19
N ASP A 235 -13.77 -21.22 2.02
CA ASP A 235 -14.62 -22.35 1.64
C ASP A 235 -13.84 -23.66 1.59
N LYS A 236 -12.56 -23.61 1.19
CA LYS A 236 -11.65 -24.76 1.13
C LYS A 236 -10.92 -25.02 2.44
N PHE A 237 -10.52 -23.96 3.14
CA PHE A 237 -9.78 -24.02 4.40
C PHE A 237 -10.69 -23.65 5.58
N ARG A 238 -11.54 -24.61 5.98
CA ARG A 238 -12.61 -24.38 6.97
C ARG A 238 -12.11 -24.05 8.39
N THR A 239 -10.91 -24.51 8.74
CA THR A 239 -10.27 -24.30 10.05
C THR A 239 -9.37 -23.05 10.10
N ALA A 240 -9.19 -22.36 8.97
CA ALA A 240 -8.39 -21.15 8.93
C ALA A 240 -9.10 -20.01 9.67
N ASP A 241 -8.31 -19.21 10.38
CA ASP A 241 -8.79 -17.92 10.90
C ASP A 241 -9.23 -17.01 9.76
N ARG A 242 -10.48 -16.54 9.83
CA ARG A 242 -11.11 -15.70 8.79
C ARG A 242 -10.90 -14.21 9.00
N THR A 243 -10.31 -13.83 10.12
CA THR A 243 -10.05 -12.41 10.42
C THR A 243 -8.92 -11.92 9.53
N LEU A 244 -9.16 -10.87 8.76
CA LEU A 244 -8.12 -10.21 7.98
C LEU A 244 -7.18 -9.44 8.91
N GLY A 245 -5.90 -9.42 8.56
CA GLY A 245 -4.86 -8.77 9.33
C GLY A 245 -3.59 -8.57 8.49
N THR A 246 -2.46 -8.49 9.15
CA THR A 246 -1.16 -8.24 8.51
C THR A 246 -0.63 -9.41 7.68
N SER A 247 -1.22 -10.61 7.81
CA SER A 247 -0.83 -11.81 7.06
C SER A 247 -1.70 -12.01 5.83
N MET A 248 -1.09 -12.42 4.72
CA MET A 248 -1.82 -12.74 3.49
C MET A 248 -2.57 -14.08 3.60
N LYS A 249 -3.84 -14.09 3.22
CA LYS A 249 -4.75 -15.26 3.19
C LYS A 249 -5.40 -15.45 1.82
N SER A 250 -5.39 -14.43 0.97
CA SER A 250 -5.96 -14.48 -0.38
C SER A 250 -5.11 -15.31 -1.34
N THR A 251 -5.76 -15.94 -2.31
CA THR A 251 -5.13 -16.77 -3.35
C THR A 251 -5.26 -16.20 -4.75
N GLY A 252 -5.98 -15.10 -4.90
CA GLY A 252 -6.21 -14.41 -6.16
C GLY A 252 -7.05 -13.18 -5.94
N GLU A 253 -7.43 -12.54 -7.03
CA GLU A 253 -8.22 -11.32 -7.02
C GLU A 253 -9.03 -11.19 -8.30
N VAL A 254 -10.12 -10.45 -8.23
CA VAL A 254 -10.92 -10.00 -9.36
C VAL A 254 -10.84 -8.50 -9.50
N MET A 255 -11.08 -7.99 -10.71
CA MET A 255 -11.18 -6.59 -10.99
C MET A 255 -12.40 -6.32 -11.86
N ALA A 256 -13.15 -5.27 -11.55
CA ALA A 256 -14.25 -4.81 -12.39
C ALA A 256 -14.24 -3.30 -12.57
N ILE A 257 -14.83 -2.86 -13.68
CA ILE A 257 -14.96 -1.45 -14.06
C ILE A 257 -16.44 -1.10 -14.05
N GLY A 258 -16.78 0.05 -13.46
CA GLY A 258 -18.11 0.62 -13.42
C GLY A 258 -18.07 2.14 -13.58
N ARG A 259 -19.22 2.77 -13.69
CA ARG A 259 -19.32 4.25 -13.75
C ARG A 259 -19.11 4.90 -12.39
N ASN A 260 -19.41 4.15 -11.34
CA ASN A 260 -19.27 4.54 -9.95
C ASN A 260 -18.81 3.34 -9.11
N PHE A 261 -18.54 3.59 -7.84
CA PHE A 261 -18.05 2.58 -6.91
C PHE A 261 -19.01 1.40 -6.77
N GLU A 262 -20.31 1.66 -6.59
CA GLU A 262 -21.33 0.63 -6.35
C GLU A 262 -21.41 -0.34 -7.52
N GLU A 263 -21.45 0.19 -8.75
CA GLU A 263 -21.49 -0.64 -9.96
C GLU A 263 -20.24 -1.50 -10.10
N ALA A 264 -19.06 -0.90 -9.93
CA ALA A 264 -17.78 -1.60 -10.02
C ALA A 264 -17.65 -2.67 -8.93
N PHE A 265 -18.04 -2.34 -7.69
CA PHE A 265 -18.00 -3.26 -6.56
C PHE A 265 -18.93 -4.46 -6.77
N LEU A 266 -20.17 -4.25 -7.18
CA LEU A 266 -21.13 -5.35 -7.42
C LEU A 266 -20.68 -6.25 -8.58
N LYS A 267 -20.10 -5.69 -9.63
CA LYS A 267 -19.51 -6.47 -10.73
C LYS A 267 -18.31 -7.30 -10.26
N ALA A 268 -17.43 -6.71 -9.48
CA ALA A 268 -16.27 -7.42 -8.90
C ALA A 268 -16.74 -8.53 -7.95
N TRP A 269 -17.73 -8.24 -7.10
CA TRP A 269 -18.30 -9.25 -6.20
C TRP A 269 -18.89 -10.43 -6.96
N ALA A 270 -19.69 -10.19 -8.00
CA ALA A 270 -20.25 -11.25 -8.83
C ALA A 270 -19.15 -12.09 -9.51
N SER A 271 -18.04 -11.45 -9.91
CA SER A 271 -16.91 -12.12 -10.55
C SER A 271 -16.11 -13.05 -9.63
N LEU A 272 -16.29 -12.97 -8.30
CA LEU A 272 -15.70 -13.92 -7.35
C LEU A 272 -16.30 -15.34 -7.44
N GLU A 273 -17.48 -15.48 -8.03
CA GLU A 273 -18.21 -16.75 -8.22
C GLU A 273 -18.38 -17.55 -6.92
N GLN A 274 -18.70 -16.87 -5.82
CA GLN A 274 -18.87 -17.48 -4.48
C GLN A 274 -20.32 -17.87 -4.16
N GLY A 275 -21.15 -18.05 -5.16
CA GLY A 275 -22.54 -18.51 -4.98
C GLY A 275 -23.53 -17.43 -4.59
N CYS A 276 -23.13 -16.15 -4.54
CA CYS A 276 -24.03 -15.01 -4.36
C CYS A 276 -23.60 -13.84 -5.26
N ALA A 277 -24.56 -13.23 -5.95
CA ALA A 277 -24.31 -12.13 -6.88
C ALA A 277 -24.09 -10.78 -6.20
N HIS A 278 -24.36 -10.66 -4.91
CA HIS A 278 -24.21 -9.45 -4.12
C HIS A 278 -23.92 -9.77 -2.65
N PRO A 279 -23.30 -8.87 -1.90
CA PRO A 279 -23.10 -9.03 -0.47
C PRO A 279 -24.44 -9.22 0.26
N ARG A 280 -24.48 -10.12 1.23
CA ARG A 280 -25.67 -10.30 2.07
C ARG A 280 -25.53 -9.42 3.31
N PRO A 281 -26.62 -8.80 3.77
CA PRO A 281 -26.62 -8.13 5.07
C PRO A 281 -26.20 -9.09 6.17
N LEU A 282 -25.37 -8.63 7.11
CA LEU A 282 -25.10 -9.38 8.32
C LEU A 282 -26.41 -9.46 9.10
N THR A 283 -27.02 -10.64 9.16
CA THR A 283 -28.08 -10.91 10.12
C THR A 283 -27.42 -10.95 11.50
N ARG A 284 -27.80 -10.03 12.39
CA ARG A 284 -27.44 -10.15 13.80
C ARG A 284 -27.94 -11.52 14.28
N ALA A 285 -26.99 -12.38 14.69
CA ALA A 285 -27.32 -13.63 15.39
C ALA A 285 -27.83 -13.33 16.77
#